data_fcd3d6101bd7a752a8d2e9f81459b1f1
#
_entry.id   fcd3d6101bd7a752a8d2e9f81459b1f1
#
_cell.length_a   1.000
_cell.length_b   1.000
_cell.length_c   1.000
_cell.angle_alpha   90.00
_cell.angle_beta   90.00
_cell.angle_gamma   90.00
#
_symmetry.space_group_name_H-M   'P 1'
#
loop_
_entity.id
_entity.type
_entity.pdbx_description
1 polymer ?
#
loop_
_entity_poly.entity_id
_entity_poly.type
_entity_poly.pdbx_seq_one_letter_code
_entity_poly.pdbx_strand_id
1 'polypeptide(L)'
;FTEEDWRVQHDYDLTVGELLQQQFIKASDHWLNDRGMLHRTQAYGVKTDIIAASGAADIPEAEQLFAKGSEGFIKLVSSGAHLYNKPVTSQESFVFLGRSQMTTPQKIRTLSDKAFTAGINQVVYSGTSYKYMNEDYGKEGWNTWSTAYSGFDFSSNVNESFTYWSDIKKVNEYLTRAQYVLRSGKPHAAVLIYFPFTDFTQEDLLANPEEMFTSGYFKGMEPKENELPKQNLNQKEQWFSTVWKTINTLNAHGITWDWVNDASLQQASVKQGKVVIRSNYYEAVLIADAPYLASATAAKIAALAREGARVAVSGKAPQMQAGFPDYAINDKKVKAAMQATLQQPRSRLLNDSIQTALWALSIDQPARFAKPMPFSRTIDREMTDGSFMKFTWNQSDQWQQVAFTISNSFSNVYWLDASEGVISRASKTDNVYVTMLPPYGTIILYASKKQLSGVVSTAAYCSHNAKQLLALDTWNIKAGNVSADSSELFDWRNDDRFKFQSAAGIYSTTFAINKENSRQYLLDLGQVYFTASVKLNGIAIGKAIWSPYVFNITGAMRSGENKLEVTVVPTNRN
;
A
#
# COMPACT_ATOMS: atom_id res chain seq x y z
N PHE A 1 10.53 36.08 10.48
CA PHE A 1 11.51 34.97 10.59
C PHE A 1 12.63 35.23 9.58
N THR A 2 13.86 35.34 10.07
CA THR A 2 15.08 35.44 9.26
C THR A 2 15.57 34.02 8.89
N GLU A 3 16.60 33.93 8.02
CA GLU A 3 17.25 32.65 7.74
C GLU A 3 17.83 31.99 9.00
N GLU A 4 18.26 32.78 9.95
CA GLU A 4 18.84 32.29 11.22
C GLU A 4 17.76 31.72 12.15
N ASP A 5 16.57 32.33 12.17
CA ASP A 5 15.48 31.89 13.06
C ASP A 5 15.02 30.45 12.78
N TRP A 6 14.89 30.04 11.50
CA TRP A 6 14.49 28.69 11.18
C TRP A 6 15.56 27.64 11.52
N ARG A 7 16.85 28.01 11.48
CA ARG A 7 17.94 27.11 11.87
C ARG A 7 17.94 26.87 13.38
N VAL A 8 17.71 27.92 14.18
CA VAL A 8 17.54 27.81 15.64
C VAL A 8 16.31 26.94 15.96
N GLN A 9 15.21 27.16 15.26
CA GLN A 9 13.99 26.33 15.43
C GLN A 9 14.28 24.88 15.10
N HIS A 10 15.03 24.60 14.04
CA HIS A 10 15.43 23.24 13.68
C HIS A 10 16.22 22.56 14.81
N ASP A 11 17.22 23.25 15.39
CA ASP A 11 18.03 22.67 16.47
C ASP A 11 17.23 22.47 17.75
N TYR A 12 16.27 23.36 18.03
CA TYR A 12 15.33 23.20 19.13
C TYR A 12 14.45 21.97 18.94
N ASP A 13 13.84 21.84 17.76
CA ASP A 13 12.97 20.71 17.42
C ASP A 13 13.75 19.39 17.44
N LEU A 14 14.98 19.37 16.94
CA LEU A 14 15.87 18.22 17.00
C LEU A 14 16.15 17.81 18.45
N THR A 15 16.49 18.77 19.31
CA THR A 15 16.80 18.54 20.73
C THR A 15 15.57 17.97 21.46
N VAL A 16 14.40 18.55 21.26
CA VAL A 16 13.15 18.06 21.85
C VAL A 16 12.84 16.64 21.37
N GLY A 17 13.01 16.38 20.07
CA GLY A 17 12.79 15.06 19.49
C GLY A 17 13.74 14.00 20.04
N GLU A 18 15.04 14.35 20.22
CA GLU A 18 16.03 13.46 20.83
C GLU A 18 15.69 13.16 22.30
N LEU A 19 15.29 14.16 23.08
CA LEU A 19 14.85 13.97 24.46
C LEU A 19 13.65 13.04 24.54
N LEU A 20 12.64 13.24 23.70
CA LEU A 20 11.47 12.36 23.62
C LEU A 20 11.87 10.92 23.28
N GLN A 21 12.73 10.75 22.28
CA GLN A 21 13.21 9.44 21.88
C GLN A 21 13.97 8.72 23.01
N GLN A 22 14.89 9.43 23.72
CA GLN A 22 15.73 8.82 24.74
C GLN A 22 15.00 8.63 26.07
N GLN A 23 14.26 9.66 26.53
CA GLN A 23 13.69 9.70 27.87
C GLN A 23 12.29 9.12 27.96
N PHE A 24 11.59 8.96 26.82
CA PHE A 24 10.26 8.38 26.80
C PHE A 24 10.23 7.06 26.01
N ILE A 25 10.52 7.07 24.70
CA ILE A 25 10.34 5.88 23.87
C ILE A 25 11.28 4.76 24.29
N LYS A 26 12.60 5.04 24.37
CA LYS A 26 13.58 4.03 24.79
C LYS A 26 13.47 3.66 26.26
N ALA A 27 13.12 4.60 27.12
CA ALA A 27 12.91 4.30 28.53
C ALA A 27 11.71 3.36 28.72
N SER A 28 10.61 3.59 27.98
CA SER A 28 9.46 2.69 27.96
C SER A 28 9.81 1.31 27.40
N ASP A 29 10.58 1.27 26.33
CA ASP A 29 11.06 0.02 25.72
C ASP A 29 11.88 -0.81 26.71
N HIS A 30 12.88 -0.20 27.38
CA HIS A 30 13.67 -0.88 28.40
C HIS A 30 12.81 -1.37 29.56
N TRP A 31 11.91 -0.52 30.06
CA TRP A 31 11.03 -0.88 31.18
C TRP A 31 10.13 -2.08 30.87
N LEU A 32 9.60 -2.17 29.65
CA LEU A 32 8.77 -3.28 29.18
C LEU A 32 9.61 -4.54 28.97
N ASN A 33 10.76 -4.42 28.31
CA ASN A 33 11.66 -5.54 28.01
C ASN A 33 12.22 -6.20 29.27
N ASP A 34 12.54 -5.40 30.31
CA ASP A 34 12.95 -5.91 31.62
C ASP A 34 11.88 -6.80 32.30
N ARG A 35 10.63 -6.69 31.83
CA ARG A 35 9.47 -7.47 32.29
C ARG A 35 9.03 -8.55 31.31
N GLY A 36 9.82 -8.82 30.29
CA GLY A 36 9.51 -9.82 29.25
C GLY A 36 8.37 -9.42 28.33
N MET A 37 8.04 -8.13 28.25
CA MET A 37 7.02 -7.59 27.35
C MET A 37 7.66 -6.90 26.15
N LEU A 38 6.98 -6.89 25.00
CA LEU A 38 7.39 -6.15 23.82
C LEU A 38 6.73 -4.75 23.81
N HIS A 39 7.50 -3.77 23.42
CA HIS A 39 7.04 -2.40 23.24
C HIS A 39 6.46 -2.18 21.85
N ARG A 40 5.14 -1.96 21.76
CA ARG A 40 4.46 -1.52 20.53
C ARG A 40 4.03 -0.07 20.69
N THR A 41 4.44 0.81 19.77
CA THR A 41 4.15 2.24 19.88
C THR A 41 4.02 2.93 18.54
N GLN A 42 3.14 3.93 18.51
CA GLN A 42 2.98 4.93 17.47
C GLN A 42 3.85 6.13 17.81
N ALA A 43 5.06 6.18 17.24
CA ALA A 43 6.07 7.18 17.56
C ALA A 43 6.02 8.38 16.59
N TYR A 44 4.88 9.05 16.50
CA TYR A 44 4.62 10.21 15.62
C TYR A 44 3.57 11.14 16.25
N GLY A 45 3.22 12.23 15.55
CA GLY A 45 2.29 13.25 16.04
C GLY A 45 2.96 14.28 16.95
N VAL A 46 4.24 14.15 17.16
CA VAL A 46 5.14 15.06 17.88
C VAL A 46 6.41 15.26 17.07
N LYS A 47 7.14 16.33 17.34
CA LYS A 47 8.41 16.61 16.64
C LYS A 47 9.48 15.62 17.10
N THR A 48 9.68 14.55 16.32
CA THR A 48 10.72 13.54 16.54
C THR A 48 11.12 12.92 15.21
N ASP A 49 12.35 12.41 15.12
CA ASP A 49 12.78 11.57 14.00
C ASP A 49 11.98 10.25 14.02
N ILE A 50 10.95 10.18 13.18
CA ILE A 50 10.03 9.03 13.12
C ILE A 50 10.77 7.74 12.76
N ILE A 51 11.79 7.81 11.89
CA ILE A 51 12.60 6.64 11.51
C ILE A 51 13.38 6.11 12.72
N ALA A 52 14.05 6.99 13.45
CA ALA A 52 14.83 6.61 14.64
C ALA A 52 13.92 6.17 15.80
N ALA A 53 12.80 6.85 16.00
CA ALA A 53 11.82 6.54 17.04
C ALA A 53 11.13 5.19 16.77
N SER A 54 10.77 4.90 15.51
CA SER A 54 10.26 3.58 15.09
C SER A 54 11.29 2.48 15.30
N GLY A 55 12.57 2.77 15.03
CA GLY A 55 13.67 1.83 15.28
C GLY A 55 13.92 1.55 16.76
N ALA A 56 13.48 2.43 17.66
CA ALA A 56 13.64 2.27 19.11
C ALA A 56 12.60 1.34 19.74
N ALA A 57 11.44 1.13 19.11
CA ALA A 57 10.41 0.21 19.58
C ALA A 57 10.65 -1.22 19.10
N ASP A 58 10.12 -2.24 19.80
CA ASP A 58 10.13 -3.63 19.32
C ASP A 58 9.19 -3.82 18.14
N ILE A 59 8.01 -3.22 18.20
CA ILE A 59 6.96 -3.25 17.19
C ILE A 59 6.57 -1.80 16.86
N PRO A 60 7.26 -1.16 15.90
CA PRO A 60 6.83 0.13 15.41
C PRO A 60 5.46 0.03 14.76
N GLU A 61 4.58 0.97 15.08
CA GLU A 61 3.21 0.98 14.60
C GLU A 61 2.90 2.28 13.86
N ALA A 62 2.31 2.15 12.67
CA ALA A 62 1.70 3.22 11.92
C ALA A 62 0.19 3.28 12.22
N GLU A 63 -0.49 4.27 11.69
CA GLU A 63 -1.94 4.41 11.76
C GLU A 63 -2.51 4.77 10.39
N GLN A 64 -3.69 4.24 10.08
CA GLN A 64 -4.36 4.57 8.82
C GLN A 64 -4.96 5.98 8.83
N LEU A 65 -5.41 6.48 9.98
CA LEU A 65 -6.05 7.79 10.10
C LEU A 65 -5.02 8.92 10.01
N PHE A 66 -3.90 8.77 10.73
CA PHE A 66 -2.85 9.77 10.73
C PHE A 66 -2.27 9.91 9.32
N ALA A 67 -2.02 11.15 8.94
CA ALA A 67 -1.54 11.47 7.61
C ALA A 67 -2.40 10.79 6.51
N LYS A 68 -3.71 10.56 6.75
CA LYS A 68 -4.67 9.85 5.88
C LYS A 68 -4.12 8.51 5.38
N GLY A 69 -3.21 7.89 6.15
CA GLY A 69 -2.53 6.66 5.78
C GLY A 69 -1.71 6.78 4.50
N SER A 70 -1.07 7.93 4.26
CA SER A 70 -0.25 8.14 3.07
C SER A 70 0.92 7.16 2.99
N GLU A 71 1.29 6.73 1.78
CA GLU A 71 2.42 5.82 1.56
C GLU A 71 3.71 6.42 2.16
N GLY A 72 3.94 7.72 1.94
CA GLY A 72 5.12 8.41 2.44
C GLY A 72 5.26 8.37 3.95
N PHE A 73 4.15 8.55 4.68
CA PHE A 73 4.13 8.44 6.14
C PHE A 73 4.33 7.00 6.63
N ILE A 74 3.54 6.06 6.09
CA ILE A 74 3.65 4.64 6.50
C ILE A 74 5.07 4.14 6.28
N LYS A 75 5.69 4.56 5.18
CA LYS A 75 7.08 4.21 4.87
C LYS A 75 8.11 4.82 5.83
N LEU A 76 7.85 5.92 6.52
CA LEU A 76 8.75 6.39 7.58
C LEU A 76 8.83 5.37 8.71
N VAL A 77 7.68 4.85 9.14
CA VAL A 77 7.60 3.84 10.20
C VAL A 77 8.22 2.52 9.76
N SER A 78 7.85 2.01 8.58
CA SER A 78 8.37 0.74 8.07
C SER A 78 9.85 0.81 7.71
N SER A 79 10.34 1.94 7.20
CA SER A 79 11.78 2.15 6.96
C SER A 79 12.57 2.13 8.27
N GLY A 80 12.03 2.73 9.34
CA GLY A 80 12.60 2.60 10.68
C GLY A 80 12.68 1.13 11.11
N ALA A 81 11.60 0.36 10.94
CA ALA A 81 11.62 -1.07 11.22
C ALA A 81 12.70 -1.81 10.41
N HIS A 82 12.77 -1.57 9.10
CA HIS A 82 13.75 -2.21 8.21
C HIS A 82 15.18 -1.84 8.61
N LEU A 83 15.48 -0.55 8.74
CA LEU A 83 16.82 -0.06 9.08
C LEU A 83 17.31 -0.54 10.44
N TYR A 84 16.40 -0.81 11.39
CA TYR A 84 16.73 -1.28 12.74
C TYR A 84 16.50 -2.78 12.95
N ASN A 85 16.24 -3.54 11.87
CA ASN A 85 16.01 -5.00 11.88
C ASN A 85 14.83 -5.42 12.75
N LYS A 86 13.77 -4.63 12.83
CA LYS A 86 12.55 -5.02 13.52
C LYS A 86 11.71 -5.92 12.63
N PRO A 87 11.32 -7.13 13.07
CA PRO A 87 10.66 -8.11 12.21
C PRO A 87 9.18 -7.80 11.96
N VAL A 88 8.56 -7.04 12.85
CA VAL A 88 7.14 -6.70 12.80
C VAL A 88 6.96 -5.20 12.70
N THR A 89 6.17 -4.79 11.73
CA THR A 89 5.67 -3.41 11.59
C THR A 89 4.15 -3.48 11.58
N SER A 90 3.51 -2.95 12.62
CA SER A 90 2.05 -2.97 12.74
C SER A 90 1.41 -1.69 12.22
N GLN A 91 0.11 -1.77 11.98
CA GLN A 91 -0.72 -0.61 11.71
C GLN A 91 -2.05 -0.72 12.43
N GLU A 92 -2.42 0.32 13.17
CA GLU A 92 -3.80 0.54 13.57
C GLU A 92 -4.62 0.86 12.32
N SER A 93 -5.56 -0.01 12.00
CA SER A 93 -6.18 -0.03 10.68
C SER A 93 -7.70 0.04 10.76
N PHE A 94 -8.30 0.54 9.67
CA PHE A 94 -9.74 0.62 9.45
C PHE A 94 -10.44 1.61 10.40
N VAL A 95 -9.75 2.67 10.76
CA VAL A 95 -10.33 3.81 11.47
C VAL A 95 -11.02 4.72 10.46
N PHE A 96 -12.35 4.81 10.55
CA PHE A 96 -13.15 5.64 9.65
C PHE A 96 -13.92 6.68 10.46
N LEU A 97 -13.78 7.94 10.08
CA LEU A 97 -14.53 9.04 10.66
C LEU A 97 -15.78 9.33 9.81
N GLY A 98 -16.97 9.20 10.43
CA GLY A 98 -18.24 9.54 9.80
C GLY A 98 -18.73 8.57 8.72
N ARG A 99 -18.04 7.46 8.47
CA ARG A 99 -18.39 6.47 7.42
C ARG A 99 -18.09 5.04 7.82
N SER A 100 -18.09 4.72 9.11
CA SER A 100 -17.78 3.38 9.60
C SER A 100 -18.78 2.34 9.10
N GLN A 101 -20.05 2.73 8.93
CA GLN A 101 -21.13 1.87 8.41
C GLN A 101 -20.95 1.54 6.91
N MET A 102 -20.10 2.27 6.21
CA MET A 102 -19.77 2.02 4.79
C MET A 102 -18.50 1.18 4.62
N THR A 103 -18.09 0.47 5.66
CA THR A 103 -16.99 -0.49 5.58
C THR A 103 -17.43 -1.69 4.76
N THR A 104 -16.58 -2.12 3.83
CA THR A 104 -16.83 -3.27 2.96
C THR A 104 -15.60 -4.17 2.93
N PRO A 105 -15.74 -5.47 2.57
CA PRO A 105 -14.60 -6.35 2.38
C PRO A 105 -13.57 -5.79 1.38
N GLN A 106 -14.02 -5.19 0.28
CA GLN A 106 -13.13 -4.55 -0.70
C GLN A 106 -12.36 -3.38 -0.09
N LYS A 107 -13.02 -2.54 0.73
CA LYS A 107 -12.38 -1.40 1.40
C LYS A 107 -11.29 -1.86 2.37
N ILE A 108 -11.59 -2.88 3.18
CA ILE A 108 -10.61 -3.49 4.11
C ILE A 108 -9.41 -4.02 3.31
N ARG A 109 -9.65 -4.78 2.24
CA ARG A 109 -8.60 -5.33 1.39
C ARG A 109 -7.72 -4.23 0.78
N THR A 110 -8.31 -3.24 0.12
CA THR A 110 -7.59 -2.16 -0.57
C THR A 110 -6.69 -1.36 0.39
N LEU A 111 -7.20 -1.05 1.59
CA LEU A 111 -6.42 -0.34 2.60
C LEU A 111 -5.30 -1.19 3.18
N SER A 112 -5.53 -2.50 3.33
CA SER A 112 -4.48 -3.44 3.75
C SER A 112 -3.40 -3.56 2.68
N ASP A 113 -3.76 -3.65 1.40
CA ASP A 113 -2.81 -3.78 0.29
C ASP A 113 -1.93 -2.53 0.16
N LYS A 114 -2.52 -1.35 0.37
CA LYS A 114 -1.78 -0.09 0.49
C LYS A 114 -0.77 -0.15 1.63
N ALA A 115 -1.20 -0.57 2.81
CA ALA A 115 -0.34 -0.70 3.97
C ALA A 115 0.76 -1.75 3.75
N PHE A 116 0.43 -2.89 3.18
CA PHE A 116 1.37 -3.98 2.88
C PHE A 116 2.47 -3.52 1.91
N THR A 117 2.11 -2.85 0.83
CA THR A 117 3.10 -2.34 -0.13
C THR A 117 3.94 -1.20 0.45
N ALA A 118 3.47 -0.52 1.48
CA ALA A 118 4.22 0.46 2.25
C ALA A 118 5.04 -0.15 3.40
N GLY A 119 5.07 -1.48 3.58
CA GLY A 119 5.95 -2.18 4.52
C GLY A 119 5.30 -2.65 5.81
N ILE A 120 3.99 -2.45 5.99
CA ILE A 120 3.24 -3.05 7.09
C ILE A 120 3.15 -4.57 6.89
N ASN A 121 3.29 -5.32 7.97
CA ASN A 121 3.14 -6.77 7.95
C ASN A 121 2.31 -7.32 9.12
N GLN A 122 1.67 -6.40 9.88
CA GLN A 122 0.67 -6.71 10.90
C GLN A 122 -0.43 -5.66 10.88
N VAL A 123 -1.64 -6.09 10.56
CA VAL A 123 -2.86 -5.28 10.62
C VAL A 123 -3.51 -5.48 11.99
N VAL A 124 -3.87 -4.39 12.64
CA VAL A 124 -4.63 -4.36 13.89
C VAL A 124 -5.94 -3.64 13.62
N TYR A 125 -7.06 -4.33 13.81
CA TYR A 125 -8.38 -3.69 13.68
C TYR A 125 -8.55 -2.66 14.80
N SER A 126 -8.78 -1.42 14.43
CA SER A 126 -9.02 -0.36 15.40
C SER A 126 -10.47 -0.37 15.87
N GLY A 127 -10.63 -0.78 17.12
CA GLY A 127 -11.91 -0.77 17.80
C GLY A 127 -12.93 -1.75 17.21
N THR A 128 -13.32 -2.73 18.01
CA THR A 128 -14.53 -3.51 17.77
C THR A 128 -15.55 -3.11 18.82
N SER A 129 -16.70 -2.62 18.39
CA SER A 129 -17.78 -2.26 19.28
C SER A 129 -18.60 -3.50 19.66
N TYR A 130 -19.15 -3.51 20.86
CA TYR A 130 -20.12 -4.53 21.25
C TYR A 130 -21.42 -4.36 20.46
N LYS A 131 -22.07 -5.48 20.12
CA LYS A 131 -23.40 -5.48 19.50
C LYS A 131 -24.47 -4.94 20.46
N TYR A 132 -24.31 -5.17 21.76
CA TYR A 132 -25.31 -4.86 22.75
C TYR A 132 -25.31 -3.38 23.13
N MET A 133 -26.50 -2.78 23.11
CA MET A 133 -26.80 -1.50 23.78
C MET A 133 -27.76 -1.73 24.91
N ASN A 134 -27.47 -1.08 26.04
CA ASN A 134 -28.42 -0.94 27.14
C ASN A 134 -29.57 -0.01 26.69
N GLU A 135 -30.80 -0.36 27.06
CA GLU A 135 -32.02 0.42 26.78
C GLU A 135 -31.93 1.88 27.21
N ASP A 136 -31.10 2.19 28.23
CA ASP A 136 -30.86 3.54 28.73
C ASP A 136 -30.07 4.45 27.76
N TYR A 137 -29.37 3.88 26.78
CA TYR A 137 -28.56 4.64 25.82
C TYR A 137 -29.22 4.83 24.46
N GLY A 138 -30.44 4.30 24.32
CA GLY A 138 -31.17 4.70 23.21
C GLY A 138 -31.72 3.81 22.24
N LYS A 139 -31.88 4.29 21.19
CA LYS A 139 -33.00 4.11 20.33
C LYS A 139 -32.88 2.93 19.39
N GLU A 140 -31.77 2.27 19.16
CA GLU A 140 -31.70 1.39 17.99
C GLU A 140 -30.76 0.18 18.08
N GLY A 141 -30.50 -0.31 19.26
CA GLY A 141 -30.03 -1.69 19.41
C GLY A 141 -28.60 -2.00 19.04
N TRP A 142 -27.78 -1.04 18.69
CA TRP A 142 -26.34 -1.26 18.51
C TRP A 142 -25.52 0.00 18.78
N ASN A 143 -24.31 -0.21 19.26
CA ASN A 143 -23.41 0.84 19.66
C ASN A 143 -22.15 0.78 18.83
N THR A 144 -21.71 1.91 18.32
CA THR A 144 -20.35 2.03 17.85
C THR A 144 -19.45 2.35 19.01
N TRP A 145 -18.18 1.98 18.93
CA TRP A 145 -17.16 2.33 19.91
C TRP A 145 -17.16 3.83 20.25
N SER A 146 -17.53 4.65 19.29
CA SER A 146 -17.53 6.11 19.36
C SER A 146 -18.82 6.73 19.91
N THR A 147 -19.84 5.98 20.31
CA THR A 147 -21.05 6.60 20.87
C THR A 147 -20.78 7.36 22.17
N ALA A 148 -19.67 7.08 22.86
CA ALA A 148 -19.20 7.88 23.98
C ALA A 148 -18.75 9.31 23.58
N TYR A 149 -18.43 9.52 22.30
CA TYR A 149 -18.01 10.80 21.73
C TYR A 149 -19.15 11.37 20.88
N SER A 150 -20.21 11.78 21.51
CA SER A 150 -21.42 12.38 20.96
C SER A 150 -21.31 12.84 19.49
N GLY A 151 -21.82 12.05 18.55
CA GLY A 151 -22.01 12.45 17.16
C GLY A 151 -20.92 12.05 16.16
N PHE A 152 -19.84 11.41 16.59
CA PHE A 152 -18.80 10.90 15.68
C PHE A 152 -18.98 9.40 15.46
N ASP A 153 -19.25 9.05 14.23
CA ASP A 153 -19.18 7.69 13.72
C ASP A 153 -17.68 7.36 13.49
N PHE A 154 -17.09 6.61 14.41
CA PHE A 154 -15.66 6.34 14.48
C PHE A 154 -15.40 4.84 14.58
N SER A 155 -14.32 4.34 14.03
CA SER A 155 -13.84 2.97 14.05
C SER A 155 -14.19 2.13 12.80
N SER A 156 -13.74 0.88 12.78
CA SER A 156 -14.01 -0.06 11.67
C SER A 156 -15.44 -0.58 11.64
N ASN A 157 -16.14 -0.51 12.77
CA ASN A 157 -17.48 -1.05 12.95
C ASN A 157 -17.63 -2.53 12.53
N VAL A 158 -16.60 -3.33 12.75
CA VAL A 158 -16.58 -4.77 12.43
C VAL A 158 -16.99 -5.56 13.65
N ASN A 159 -18.26 -5.97 13.71
CA ASN A 159 -18.87 -6.80 14.73
C ASN A 159 -20.03 -7.59 14.13
N GLU A 160 -20.83 -8.30 14.96
CA GLU A 160 -21.95 -9.12 14.49
C GLU A 160 -23.08 -8.32 13.81
N SER A 161 -23.13 -6.99 13.99
CA SER A 161 -24.05 -6.10 13.27
C SER A 161 -23.52 -5.63 11.93
N PHE A 162 -22.27 -5.93 11.63
CA PHE A 162 -21.65 -5.60 10.34
C PHE A 162 -22.32 -6.36 9.21
N THR A 163 -22.75 -5.65 8.17
CA THR A 163 -23.48 -6.24 7.02
C THR A 163 -22.77 -7.45 6.41
N TYR A 164 -21.44 -7.43 6.43
CA TYR A 164 -20.59 -8.47 5.84
C TYR A 164 -19.94 -9.36 6.91
N TRP A 165 -20.52 -9.46 8.10
CA TRP A 165 -19.96 -10.29 9.19
C TRP A 165 -19.75 -11.74 8.77
N SER A 166 -20.68 -12.31 8.02
CA SER A 166 -20.53 -13.66 7.47
C SER A 166 -19.33 -13.83 6.53
N ASP A 167 -18.82 -12.74 5.97
CA ASP A 167 -17.71 -12.73 5.02
C ASP A 167 -16.36 -12.40 5.68
N ILE A 168 -16.37 -11.96 6.95
CA ILE A 168 -15.15 -11.51 7.65
C ILE A 168 -14.10 -12.63 7.76
N LYS A 169 -14.53 -13.89 7.83
CA LYS A 169 -13.62 -15.03 7.81
C LYS A 169 -12.78 -15.05 6.54
N LYS A 170 -13.39 -14.86 5.36
CA LYS A 170 -12.67 -14.83 4.07
C LYS A 170 -11.72 -13.63 3.99
N VAL A 171 -12.12 -12.48 4.54
CA VAL A 171 -11.26 -11.30 4.66
C VAL A 171 -10.03 -11.62 5.52
N ASN A 172 -10.24 -12.19 6.71
CA ASN A 172 -9.15 -12.53 7.63
C ASN A 172 -8.22 -13.63 7.08
N GLU A 173 -8.75 -14.58 6.32
CA GLU A 173 -7.93 -15.59 5.62
C GLU A 173 -6.97 -14.93 4.62
N TYR A 174 -7.45 -13.97 3.83
CA TYR A 174 -6.60 -13.18 2.94
C TYR A 174 -5.52 -12.42 3.72
N LEU A 175 -5.91 -11.66 4.75
CA LEU A 175 -4.99 -10.89 5.58
C LEU A 175 -3.93 -11.79 6.23
N THR A 176 -4.34 -12.95 6.72
CA THR A 176 -3.43 -13.93 7.35
C THR A 176 -2.39 -14.44 6.36
N ARG A 177 -2.81 -14.84 5.15
CA ARG A 177 -1.88 -15.33 4.11
C ARG A 177 -0.91 -14.23 3.67
N ALA A 178 -1.40 -13.02 3.41
CA ALA A 178 -0.57 -11.88 3.01
C ALA A 178 0.46 -11.54 4.11
N GLN A 179 0.01 -11.41 5.36
CA GLN A 179 0.88 -11.11 6.50
C GLN A 179 1.91 -12.22 6.76
N TYR A 180 1.51 -13.49 6.62
CA TYR A 180 2.45 -14.60 6.75
C TYR A 180 3.62 -14.49 5.76
N VAL A 181 3.31 -14.22 4.50
CA VAL A 181 4.34 -14.05 3.46
C VAL A 181 5.18 -12.80 3.72
N LEU A 182 4.55 -11.68 4.09
CA LEU A 182 5.24 -10.41 4.35
C LEU A 182 6.10 -10.42 5.64
N ARG A 183 5.87 -11.33 6.57
CA ARG A 183 6.72 -11.59 7.74
C ARG A 183 7.84 -12.58 7.46
N SER A 184 7.75 -13.35 6.37
CA SER A 184 8.77 -14.33 6.01
C SER A 184 10.03 -13.66 5.48
N GLY A 185 11.20 -14.17 5.83
CA GLY A 185 12.48 -13.63 5.41
C GLY A 185 12.74 -12.21 5.95
N LYS A 186 13.48 -11.41 5.22
CA LYS A 186 13.83 -10.02 5.56
C LYS A 186 13.37 -9.05 4.45
N PRO A 187 13.13 -7.77 4.77
CA PRO A 187 12.80 -6.76 3.77
C PRO A 187 13.95 -6.62 2.77
N HIS A 188 13.60 -6.36 1.51
CA HIS A 188 14.54 -6.07 0.44
C HIS A 188 14.10 -4.77 -0.25
N ALA A 189 14.71 -3.65 0.13
CA ALA A 189 14.56 -2.38 -0.58
C ALA A 189 15.84 -2.11 -1.38
N ALA A 190 15.69 -1.68 -2.63
CA ALA A 190 16.86 -1.45 -3.47
C ALA A 190 17.47 -0.06 -3.26
N VAL A 191 16.66 0.94 -2.97
CA VAL A 191 17.09 2.34 -2.90
C VAL A 191 16.78 2.92 -1.52
N LEU A 192 17.78 3.57 -0.94
CA LEU A 192 17.59 4.47 0.20
C LEU A 192 17.32 5.87 -0.32
N ILE A 193 16.20 6.47 0.08
CA ILE A 193 15.88 7.87 -0.23
C ILE A 193 16.08 8.71 1.02
N TYR A 194 16.95 9.70 0.94
CA TYR A 194 17.23 10.58 2.07
C TYR A 194 15.99 11.42 2.43
N PHE A 195 15.58 11.34 3.68
CA PHE A 195 14.51 12.15 4.27
C PHE A 195 15.11 13.32 5.03
N PRO A 196 14.98 14.56 4.55
CA PRO A 196 15.70 15.72 5.11
C PRO A 196 15.04 16.32 6.36
N PHE A 197 13.87 15.84 6.76
CA PHE A 197 13.12 16.37 7.90
C PHE A 197 13.15 15.41 9.08
N THR A 198 12.87 15.91 10.28
CA THR A 198 12.79 15.06 11.47
C THR A 198 11.43 14.42 11.61
N ASP A 199 10.36 15.13 11.28
CA ASP A 199 8.97 14.72 11.49
C ASP A 199 8.12 14.76 10.23
N PHE A 200 6.94 14.15 10.35
CA PHE A 200 5.85 14.24 9.40
C PHE A 200 4.58 14.62 10.17
N THR A 201 3.85 15.63 9.73
CA THR A 201 2.61 16.07 10.37
C THR A 201 1.39 15.79 9.51
N GLN A 202 0.19 15.88 10.08
CA GLN A 202 -1.05 15.73 9.30
C GLN A 202 -1.20 16.80 8.23
N GLU A 203 -0.59 17.97 8.44
CA GLU A 203 -0.64 19.08 7.50
C GLU A 203 0.20 18.82 6.24
N ASP A 204 1.25 18.01 6.36
CA ASP A 204 2.13 17.64 5.23
C ASP A 204 1.42 16.79 4.15
N LEU A 205 0.23 16.33 4.43
CA LEU A 205 -0.59 15.52 3.52
C LEU A 205 -1.15 16.26 2.34
N LEU A 206 -1.40 17.54 2.50
CA LEU A 206 -2.00 18.36 1.46
C LEU A 206 -1.04 18.60 0.29
N ALA A 207 0.23 18.20 0.47
CA ALA A 207 1.27 18.35 -0.54
C ALA A 207 1.18 17.33 -1.67
N ASN A 208 0.51 16.20 -1.48
CA ASN A 208 0.38 15.17 -2.51
C ASN A 208 -1.07 14.69 -2.70
N PRO A 209 -1.90 15.49 -3.39
CA PRO A 209 -3.28 15.10 -3.69
C PRO A 209 -3.37 13.82 -4.52
N GLU A 210 -2.39 13.51 -5.38
CA GLU A 210 -2.39 12.31 -6.21
C GLU A 210 -2.32 11.03 -5.37
N GLU A 211 -1.59 11.03 -4.27
CA GLU A 211 -1.51 9.86 -3.39
C GLU A 211 -2.84 9.56 -2.70
N MET A 212 -3.60 10.59 -2.36
CA MET A 212 -4.90 10.46 -1.71
C MET A 212 -5.98 9.87 -2.63
N PHE A 213 -5.85 10.06 -3.95
CA PHE A 213 -6.90 9.79 -4.93
C PHE A 213 -6.54 8.72 -5.96
N THR A 214 -5.40 8.08 -5.84
CA THR A 214 -4.92 7.07 -6.80
C THR A 214 -5.73 5.78 -6.84
N SER A 215 -6.60 5.53 -5.86
CA SER A 215 -7.59 4.46 -5.99
C SER A 215 -8.97 5.10 -6.18
N GLY A 216 -9.67 4.78 -7.26
CA GLY A 216 -11.06 5.18 -7.48
C GLY A 216 -12.00 4.80 -6.33
N TYR A 217 -11.52 3.99 -5.39
CA TYR A 217 -12.20 3.62 -4.16
C TYR A 217 -12.37 4.77 -3.17
N PHE A 218 -11.52 5.79 -3.25
CA PHE A 218 -11.62 7.04 -2.49
C PHE A 218 -12.36 8.14 -3.24
N LYS A 219 -12.89 7.83 -4.43
CA LYS A 219 -13.71 8.76 -5.20
C LYS A 219 -14.90 9.22 -4.34
N GLY A 220 -15.02 10.52 -4.13
CA GLY A 220 -15.97 11.11 -3.18
C GLY A 220 -15.39 11.43 -1.79
N MET A 221 -14.10 11.16 -1.56
CA MET A 221 -13.30 11.73 -0.47
C MET A 221 -12.41 12.87 -0.97
N GLU A 222 -12.70 13.38 -2.16
CA GLU A 222 -12.01 14.55 -2.71
C GLU A 222 -12.10 15.71 -1.71
N PRO A 223 -11.01 16.47 -1.50
CA PRO A 223 -11.06 17.66 -0.66
C PRO A 223 -12.14 18.59 -1.20
N LYS A 224 -12.90 19.19 -0.33
CA LYS A 224 -13.79 20.28 -0.72
C LYS A 224 -12.92 21.38 -1.33
N GLU A 225 -13.53 22.24 -2.15
CA GLU A 225 -12.83 23.31 -2.87
C GLU A 225 -11.99 24.21 -1.95
N ASN A 226 -12.39 24.37 -0.69
CA ASN A 226 -11.65 25.07 0.37
C ASN A 226 -10.53 24.23 1.05
N GLU A 227 -10.41 22.94 0.72
CA GLU A 227 -9.36 22.02 1.18
C GLU A 227 -8.33 21.71 0.09
N LEU A 228 -8.43 22.38 -1.07
CA LEU A 228 -7.44 22.30 -2.13
C LEU A 228 -6.08 22.81 -1.64
N PRO A 229 -4.97 22.32 -2.22
CA PRO A 229 -3.63 22.70 -1.80
C PRO A 229 -3.51 24.22 -1.66
N LYS A 230 -3.03 24.68 -0.52
CA LYS A 230 -2.74 26.10 -0.31
C LYS A 230 -1.83 26.57 -1.44
N GLN A 231 -2.12 27.72 -2.01
CA GLN A 231 -1.26 28.31 -3.07
C GLN A 231 0.19 28.57 -2.58
N ASN A 232 0.40 28.66 -1.26
CA ASN A 232 1.71 28.81 -0.63
C ASN A 232 2.02 27.58 0.21
N LEU A 233 2.58 26.56 -0.42
CA LEU A 233 3.12 25.38 0.24
C LEU A 233 4.35 25.74 1.08
N ASN A 234 4.47 25.19 2.28
CA ASN A 234 5.70 25.31 3.06
C ASN A 234 6.84 24.49 2.41
N GLN A 235 8.06 24.65 2.89
CA GLN A 235 9.24 24.00 2.32
C GLN A 235 9.13 22.47 2.28
N LYS A 236 8.55 21.86 3.30
CA LYS A 236 8.37 20.40 3.39
C LYS A 236 7.34 19.93 2.35
N GLU A 237 6.22 20.62 2.24
CA GLU A 237 5.17 20.33 1.24
C GLU A 237 5.71 20.44 -0.19
N GLN A 238 6.49 21.49 -0.47
CA GLN A 238 7.14 21.65 -1.77
C GLN A 238 8.09 20.49 -2.07
N TRP A 239 8.89 20.10 -1.10
CA TRP A 239 9.80 18.98 -1.23
C TRP A 239 9.05 17.67 -1.51
N PHE A 240 7.96 17.39 -0.76
CA PHE A 240 7.14 16.20 -0.99
C PHE A 240 6.60 16.14 -2.41
N SER A 241 6.05 17.23 -2.93
CA SER A 241 5.52 17.27 -4.29
C SER A 241 6.59 16.98 -5.36
N THR A 242 7.84 17.33 -5.08
CA THR A 242 8.96 17.12 -6.00
C THR A 242 9.53 15.71 -5.88
N VAL A 243 9.82 15.24 -4.66
CA VAL A 243 10.40 13.90 -4.45
C VAL A 243 9.45 12.81 -4.92
N TRP A 244 8.14 13.04 -4.80
CA TRP A 244 7.14 12.06 -5.19
C TRP A 244 7.14 11.76 -6.69
N LYS A 245 7.51 12.71 -7.54
CA LYS A 245 7.72 12.47 -8.98
C LYS A 245 8.82 11.42 -9.22
N THR A 246 9.90 11.53 -8.48
CA THR A 246 11.01 10.55 -8.54
C THR A 246 10.56 9.19 -7.98
N ILE A 247 9.88 9.18 -6.83
CA ILE A 247 9.32 7.96 -6.22
C ILE A 247 8.35 7.25 -7.16
N ASN A 248 7.44 7.98 -7.82
CA ASN A 248 6.53 7.39 -8.80
C ASN A 248 7.27 6.74 -9.98
N THR A 249 8.39 7.31 -10.40
CA THR A 249 9.25 6.69 -11.43
C THR A 249 9.84 5.37 -10.94
N LEU A 250 10.35 5.31 -9.71
CA LEU A 250 10.84 4.07 -9.10
C LEU A 250 9.73 3.02 -9.01
N ASN A 251 8.60 3.40 -8.44
CA ASN A 251 7.43 2.52 -8.28
C ASN A 251 6.95 1.96 -9.63
N ALA A 252 6.88 2.81 -10.66
CA ALA A 252 6.46 2.39 -12.00
C ALA A 252 7.39 1.33 -12.64
N HIS A 253 8.65 1.27 -12.22
CA HIS A 253 9.61 0.25 -12.66
C HIS A 253 9.69 -0.95 -11.70
N GLY A 254 8.89 -0.95 -10.62
CA GLY A 254 8.90 -2.01 -9.60
C GLY A 254 10.15 -1.98 -8.72
N ILE A 255 10.75 -0.80 -8.56
CA ILE A 255 11.92 -0.56 -7.71
C ILE A 255 11.44 -0.23 -6.29
N THR A 256 11.79 -1.06 -5.33
CA THR A 256 11.44 -0.85 -3.93
C THR A 256 12.43 0.07 -3.24
N TRP A 257 11.97 0.82 -2.26
CA TRP A 257 12.76 1.84 -1.59
C TRP A 257 12.38 1.99 -0.12
N ASP A 258 13.30 2.51 0.68
CA ASP A 258 13.08 2.93 2.05
C ASP A 258 13.56 4.37 2.24
N TRP A 259 12.93 5.08 3.19
CA TRP A 259 13.49 6.32 3.69
C TRP A 259 14.75 6.04 4.50
N VAL A 260 15.67 7.01 4.53
CA VAL A 260 16.85 6.97 5.41
C VAL A 260 17.10 8.34 6.03
N ASN A 261 17.37 8.35 7.33
CA ASN A 261 17.71 9.52 8.12
C ASN A 261 19.23 9.66 8.33
N ASP A 262 19.65 10.77 8.91
CA ASP A 262 21.04 11.07 9.23
C ASP A 262 21.65 9.98 10.13
N ALA A 263 20.97 9.62 11.22
CA ALA A 263 21.48 8.66 12.20
C ALA A 263 21.77 7.28 11.58
N SER A 264 20.92 6.81 10.66
CA SER A 264 21.12 5.54 9.96
C SER A 264 22.24 5.62 8.93
N LEU A 265 22.36 6.74 8.20
CA LEU A 265 23.45 6.94 7.24
C LEU A 265 24.82 6.98 7.93
N GLN A 266 24.94 7.55 9.14
CA GLN A 266 26.21 7.52 9.88
C GLN A 266 26.71 6.10 10.15
N GLN A 267 25.81 5.12 10.27
CA GLN A 267 26.16 3.71 10.50
C GLN A 267 26.39 2.92 9.20
N ALA A 268 26.18 3.54 8.03
CA ALA A 268 26.34 2.88 6.75
C ALA A 268 27.81 2.54 6.44
N SER A 269 28.00 1.46 5.70
CA SER A 269 29.29 1.03 5.11
C SER A 269 29.07 0.56 3.68
N VAL A 270 30.14 0.28 2.95
CA VAL A 270 30.06 -0.25 1.58
C VAL A 270 30.62 -1.67 1.55
N LYS A 271 29.86 -2.61 0.97
CA LYS A 271 30.33 -3.98 0.65
C LYS A 271 29.94 -4.31 -0.78
N GLN A 272 30.92 -4.67 -1.60
CA GLN A 272 30.71 -5.05 -3.02
C GLN A 272 29.91 -3.96 -3.78
N GLY A 273 30.17 -2.69 -3.47
CA GLY A 273 29.50 -1.57 -4.10
C GLY A 273 28.05 -1.31 -3.68
N LYS A 274 27.54 -2.05 -2.70
CA LYS A 274 26.23 -1.85 -2.07
C LYS A 274 26.38 -1.12 -0.73
N VAL A 275 25.41 -0.32 -0.38
CA VAL A 275 25.32 0.31 0.93
C VAL A 275 24.78 -0.68 1.93
N VAL A 276 25.42 -0.81 3.07
CA VAL A 276 25.04 -1.74 4.15
C VAL A 276 24.72 -0.94 5.39
N ILE A 277 23.51 -1.11 5.91
CA ILE A 277 23.11 -0.59 7.22
C ILE A 277 22.67 -1.79 8.07
N ARG A 278 23.38 -2.05 9.16
CA ARG A 278 23.20 -3.26 9.98
C ARG A 278 23.26 -4.54 9.11
N SER A 279 22.16 -5.27 8.95
CA SER A 279 22.11 -6.50 8.15
C SER A 279 21.49 -6.32 6.76
N ASN A 280 21.06 -5.11 6.41
CA ASN A 280 20.36 -4.82 5.16
C ASN A 280 21.29 -4.23 4.12
N TYR A 281 21.06 -4.61 2.85
CA TYR A 281 21.85 -4.19 1.70
C TYR A 281 20.96 -3.36 0.77
N TYR A 282 21.51 -2.25 0.29
CA TYR A 282 20.86 -1.34 -0.65
C TYR A 282 21.75 -1.08 -1.85
N GLU A 283 21.17 -1.05 -3.03
CA GLU A 283 21.90 -0.85 -4.29
C GLU A 283 22.35 0.61 -4.48
N ALA A 284 21.60 1.56 -3.90
CA ALA A 284 21.87 2.98 -4.07
C ALA A 284 21.32 3.85 -2.94
N VAL A 285 21.90 5.05 -2.83
CA VAL A 285 21.35 6.19 -2.08
C VAL A 285 20.88 7.24 -3.06
N LEU A 286 19.67 7.77 -2.84
CA LEU A 286 19.07 8.86 -3.61
C LEU A 286 18.85 10.08 -2.71
N ILE A 287 19.35 11.23 -3.13
CA ILE A 287 19.07 12.53 -2.55
C ILE A 287 18.20 13.29 -3.55
N ALA A 288 16.93 13.51 -3.24
CA ALA A 288 15.98 14.13 -4.16
C ALA A 288 15.60 15.52 -3.66
N ASP A 289 16.05 16.56 -4.34
CA ASP A 289 15.77 17.98 -4.06
C ASP A 289 15.82 18.35 -2.56
N ALA A 290 16.68 17.68 -1.79
CA ALA A 290 16.76 17.93 -0.36
C ALA A 290 17.19 19.39 -0.11
N PRO A 291 16.42 20.17 0.67
CA PRO A 291 16.68 21.59 0.86
C PRO A 291 17.96 21.82 1.66
N TYR A 292 18.30 20.89 2.51
CA TYR A 292 19.50 20.89 3.34
C TYR A 292 19.96 19.47 3.65
N LEU A 293 21.16 19.34 4.16
CA LEU A 293 21.80 18.08 4.55
C LEU A 293 22.78 18.35 5.69
N ALA A 294 22.71 17.62 6.78
CA ALA A 294 23.68 17.76 7.87
C ALA A 294 25.11 17.61 7.33
N SER A 295 26.03 18.49 7.74
CA SER A 295 27.43 18.49 7.21
C SER A 295 28.13 17.15 7.43
N ALA A 296 27.90 16.49 8.58
CA ALA A 296 28.39 15.14 8.85
C ALA A 296 27.84 14.10 7.89
N THR A 297 26.54 14.19 7.54
CA THR A 297 25.88 13.28 6.60
C THR A 297 26.36 13.51 5.17
N ALA A 298 26.58 14.77 4.78
CA ALA A 298 27.19 15.08 3.48
C ALA A 298 28.59 14.46 3.36
N ALA A 299 29.42 14.59 4.39
CA ALA A 299 30.75 13.98 4.45
C ALA A 299 30.67 12.45 4.39
N LYS A 300 29.70 11.83 5.09
CA LYS A 300 29.46 10.39 5.06
C LYS A 300 29.04 9.88 3.68
N ILE A 301 28.13 10.56 3.00
CA ILE A 301 27.70 10.23 1.64
C ILE A 301 28.89 10.33 0.67
N ALA A 302 29.73 11.36 0.79
CA ALA A 302 30.94 11.48 -0.03
C ALA A 302 31.93 10.34 0.23
N ALA A 303 32.07 9.88 1.48
CA ALA A 303 32.87 8.72 1.81
C ALA A 303 32.32 7.44 1.19
N LEU A 304 31.01 7.17 1.36
CA LEU A 304 30.35 6.00 0.76
C LEU A 304 30.50 5.99 -0.77
N ALA A 305 30.33 7.14 -1.43
CA ALA A 305 30.51 7.25 -2.87
C ALA A 305 31.96 6.94 -3.31
N ARG A 306 32.95 7.41 -2.54
CA ARG A 306 34.39 7.12 -2.76
C ARG A 306 34.69 5.64 -2.57
N GLU A 307 34.03 4.97 -1.64
CA GLU A 307 34.13 3.52 -1.41
C GLU A 307 33.39 2.70 -2.46
N GLY A 308 32.74 3.34 -3.44
CA GLY A 308 32.09 2.70 -4.56
C GLY A 308 30.60 2.50 -4.43
N ALA A 309 29.92 3.11 -3.44
CA ALA A 309 28.47 3.13 -3.41
C ALA A 309 27.90 3.89 -4.61
N ARG A 310 26.71 3.46 -5.06
CA ARG A 310 25.96 4.19 -6.07
C ARG A 310 25.15 5.30 -5.38
N VAL A 311 25.40 6.56 -5.77
CA VAL A 311 24.69 7.73 -5.25
C VAL A 311 24.04 8.48 -6.40
N ALA A 312 22.78 8.84 -6.26
CA ALA A 312 22.10 9.73 -7.19
C ALA A 312 21.62 11.00 -6.47
N VAL A 313 21.67 12.10 -7.19
CA VAL A 313 21.04 13.36 -6.77
C VAL A 313 20.01 13.71 -7.83
N SER A 314 18.74 13.79 -7.46
CA SER A 314 17.66 14.24 -8.34
C SER A 314 17.36 15.70 -8.07
N GLY A 315 17.33 16.52 -9.12
CA GLY A 315 17.15 17.95 -9.01
C GLY A 315 18.39 18.67 -8.44
N LYS A 316 18.20 19.55 -7.47
CA LYS A 316 19.30 20.36 -6.92
C LYS A 316 20.04 19.61 -5.82
N ALA A 317 21.37 19.61 -5.91
CA ALA A 317 22.20 19.11 -4.81
C ALA A 317 22.11 20.05 -3.59
N PRO A 318 22.00 19.52 -2.36
CA PRO A 318 22.03 20.31 -1.13
C PRO A 318 23.29 21.17 -1.04
N GLN A 319 23.14 22.40 -0.55
CA GLN A 319 24.25 23.36 -0.42
C GLN A 319 24.41 23.92 0.99
N MET A 320 23.51 23.56 1.91
CA MET A 320 23.47 24.08 3.26
C MET A 320 23.09 23.00 4.27
N GLN A 321 23.43 23.23 5.54
CA GLN A 321 22.90 22.45 6.65
C GLN A 321 21.66 23.11 7.27
N ALA A 322 20.84 22.31 8.00
CA ALA A 322 19.69 22.86 8.70
C ALA A 322 20.06 23.57 10.01
N GLY A 323 21.06 23.10 10.77
CA GLY A 323 21.40 23.62 12.08
C GLY A 323 22.06 24.99 12.06
N PHE A 324 21.90 25.72 13.17
CA PHE A 324 22.45 27.07 13.37
C PHE A 324 23.95 27.09 13.69
N PRO A 325 24.52 26.20 14.56
CA PRO A 325 25.92 26.28 14.95
C PRO A 325 26.86 26.20 13.74
N ASP A 326 27.74 27.16 13.62
CA ASP A 326 28.77 27.24 12.57
C ASP A 326 28.21 27.07 11.13
N TYR A 327 26.95 27.47 10.89
CA TYR A 327 26.28 27.21 9.62
C TYR A 327 27.06 27.70 8.40
N ALA A 328 27.66 28.90 8.46
CA ALA A 328 28.42 29.45 7.34
C ALA A 328 29.65 28.60 6.93
N ILE A 329 30.26 27.91 7.90
CA ILE A 329 31.36 26.97 7.65
C ILE A 329 30.79 25.63 7.17
N ASN A 330 29.74 25.15 7.80
CA ASN A 330 29.14 23.86 7.51
C ASN A 330 28.41 23.85 6.15
N ASP A 331 27.82 24.94 5.71
CA ASP A 331 27.27 25.09 4.35
C ASP A 331 28.35 24.89 3.28
N LYS A 332 29.53 25.47 3.50
CA LYS A 332 30.71 25.26 2.61
C LYS A 332 31.11 23.76 2.57
N LYS A 333 31.11 23.08 3.75
CA LYS A 333 31.40 21.64 3.83
C LYS A 333 30.38 20.80 3.09
N VAL A 334 29.06 21.09 3.24
CA VAL A 334 28.01 20.42 2.52
C VAL A 334 28.19 20.54 1.01
N LYS A 335 28.40 21.78 0.54
CA LYS A 335 28.63 22.05 -0.90
C LYS A 335 29.85 21.30 -1.42
N ALA A 336 30.98 21.33 -0.72
CA ALA A 336 32.20 20.63 -1.11
C ALA A 336 32.00 19.10 -1.12
N ALA A 337 31.32 18.53 -0.12
CA ALA A 337 31.05 17.10 -0.02
C ALA A 337 30.13 16.63 -1.17
N MET A 338 29.09 17.39 -1.50
CA MET A 338 28.20 17.06 -2.60
C MET A 338 28.90 17.15 -3.96
N GLN A 339 29.78 18.14 -4.16
CA GLN A 339 30.62 18.21 -5.35
C GLN A 339 31.55 17.00 -5.47
N ALA A 340 32.23 16.62 -4.38
CA ALA A 340 33.09 15.44 -4.32
C ALA A 340 32.30 14.14 -4.57
N THR A 341 31.07 14.05 -4.08
CA THR A 341 30.16 12.93 -4.34
C THR A 341 29.88 12.78 -5.84
N LEU A 342 29.47 13.87 -6.49
CA LEU A 342 29.11 13.85 -7.92
C LEU A 342 30.30 13.60 -8.87
N GLN A 343 31.53 13.77 -8.40
CA GLN A 343 32.73 13.41 -9.15
C GLN A 343 33.03 11.90 -9.14
N GLN A 344 32.36 11.10 -8.29
CA GLN A 344 32.62 9.67 -8.23
C GLN A 344 32.00 8.91 -9.42
N PRO A 345 32.65 7.85 -9.92
CA PRO A 345 32.22 7.16 -11.16
C PRO A 345 30.80 6.58 -11.11
N ARG A 346 30.35 6.16 -9.93
CA ARG A 346 29.00 5.58 -9.73
C ARG A 346 27.97 6.59 -9.23
N SER A 347 28.33 7.87 -9.17
CA SER A 347 27.41 8.96 -8.81
C SER A 347 26.80 9.60 -10.05
N ARG A 348 25.56 10.06 -9.94
CA ARG A 348 24.81 10.69 -11.03
C ARG A 348 24.01 11.88 -10.54
N LEU A 349 23.95 12.93 -11.36
CA LEU A 349 22.96 14.00 -11.24
C LEU A 349 21.82 13.69 -12.22
N LEU A 350 20.59 13.68 -11.72
CA LEU A 350 19.38 13.36 -12.49
C LEU A 350 18.56 14.65 -12.64
N ASN A 351 18.56 15.22 -13.84
CA ASN A 351 17.95 16.53 -14.09
C ASN A 351 16.50 16.44 -14.60
N ASP A 352 16.07 15.24 -15.01
CA ASP A 352 14.74 15.02 -15.57
C ASP A 352 14.23 13.59 -15.33
N SER A 353 12.97 13.36 -15.68
CA SER A 353 12.31 12.06 -15.52
C SER A 353 12.92 10.95 -16.38
N ILE A 354 13.49 11.27 -17.55
CA ILE A 354 14.11 10.29 -18.44
C ILE A 354 15.40 9.78 -17.81
N GLN A 355 16.24 10.68 -17.29
CA GLN A 355 17.48 10.30 -16.59
C GLN A 355 17.15 9.50 -15.33
N THR A 356 16.10 9.87 -14.59
CA THR A 356 15.61 9.14 -13.43
C THR A 356 15.17 7.73 -13.80
N ALA A 357 14.42 7.55 -14.90
CA ALA A 357 13.99 6.25 -15.38
C ALA A 357 15.19 5.38 -15.84
N LEU A 358 16.13 5.95 -16.59
CA LEU A 358 17.34 5.24 -17.01
C LEU A 358 18.20 4.82 -15.82
N TRP A 359 18.33 5.67 -14.83
CA TRP A 359 19.03 5.34 -13.59
C TRP A 359 18.31 4.22 -12.83
N ALA A 360 16.98 4.30 -12.68
CA ALA A 360 16.17 3.25 -12.05
C ALA A 360 16.37 1.90 -12.76
N LEU A 361 16.37 1.88 -14.09
CA LEU A 361 16.60 0.66 -14.87
C LEU A 361 18.02 0.09 -14.68
N SER A 362 18.98 0.92 -14.26
CA SER A 362 20.36 0.47 -13.96
C SER A 362 20.52 -0.15 -12.57
N ILE A 363 19.51 -0.06 -11.69
CA ILE A 363 19.52 -0.66 -10.37
C ILE A 363 19.34 -2.18 -10.48
N ASP A 364 20.25 -2.95 -9.92
CA ASP A 364 20.16 -4.40 -9.91
C ASP A 364 19.03 -4.85 -8.97
N GLN A 365 18.17 -5.73 -9.49
CA GLN A 365 17.07 -6.31 -8.72
C GLN A 365 16.81 -7.76 -9.10
N PRO A 366 16.38 -8.59 -8.12
CA PRO A 366 15.96 -9.97 -8.40
C PRO A 366 14.78 -10.06 -9.36
N ALA A 367 13.82 -9.13 -9.25
CA ALA A 367 12.68 -9.02 -10.15
C ALA A 367 12.22 -7.56 -10.31
N ARG A 368 11.83 -7.17 -11.51
CA ARG A 368 11.28 -5.83 -11.81
C ARG A 368 10.22 -5.91 -12.89
N PHE A 369 9.43 -4.87 -13.06
CA PHE A 369 8.50 -4.78 -14.18
C PHE A 369 9.24 -4.72 -15.51
N ALA A 370 8.77 -5.46 -16.50
CA ALA A 370 9.32 -5.45 -17.87
C ALA A 370 8.94 -4.17 -18.62
N LYS A 371 7.85 -3.52 -18.22
CA LYS A 371 7.36 -2.23 -18.71
C LYS A 371 6.91 -1.38 -17.51
N PRO A 372 6.96 -0.04 -17.60
CA PRO A 372 6.46 0.82 -16.54
C PRO A 372 4.99 0.53 -16.19
N MET A 373 4.70 0.42 -14.90
CA MET A 373 3.39 0.12 -14.32
C MET A 373 3.00 1.22 -13.31
N PRO A 374 2.54 2.40 -13.75
CA PRO A 374 2.34 3.56 -12.88
C PRO A 374 1.29 3.35 -11.78
N PHE A 375 0.32 2.46 -12.02
CA PHE A 375 -0.73 2.12 -11.07
C PHE A 375 -0.43 0.88 -10.23
N SER A 376 0.83 0.45 -10.17
CA SER A 376 1.23 -0.70 -9.35
C SER A 376 2.16 -0.26 -8.22
N ARG A 377 2.02 -0.93 -7.09
CA ARG A 377 2.94 -0.82 -5.94
C ARG A 377 3.49 -2.19 -5.59
N THR A 378 4.73 -2.20 -5.14
CA THR A 378 5.39 -3.46 -4.79
C THR A 378 6.17 -3.35 -3.49
N ILE A 379 6.29 -4.50 -2.81
CA ILE A 379 7.25 -4.70 -1.74
C ILE A 379 7.97 -6.02 -1.93
N ASP A 380 9.24 -6.05 -1.59
CA ASP A 380 10.11 -7.20 -1.80
C ASP A 380 10.58 -7.81 -0.50
N ARG A 381 10.75 -9.14 -0.51
CA ARG A 381 11.33 -9.90 0.59
C ARG A 381 12.38 -10.88 0.06
N GLU A 382 13.47 -11.03 0.81
CA GLU A 382 14.48 -12.06 0.58
C GLU A 382 14.33 -13.13 1.67
N MET A 383 14.13 -14.37 1.25
CA MET A 383 13.98 -15.50 2.16
C MET A 383 15.32 -16.02 2.64
N THR A 384 15.34 -16.70 3.79
CA THR A 384 16.56 -17.24 4.38
C THR A 384 17.25 -18.31 3.52
N ASP A 385 16.51 -18.94 2.62
CA ASP A 385 17.04 -19.93 1.66
C ASP A 385 17.51 -19.29 0.34
N GLY A 386 17.52 -17.97 0.26
CA GLY A 386 17.87 -17.19 -0.93
C GLY A 386 16.78 -17.11 -1.99
N SER A 387 15.56 -17.58 -1.70
CA SER A 387 14.39 -17.30 -2.55
C SER A 387 13.98 -15.84 -2.42
N PHE A 388 13.28 -15.35 -3.44
CA PHE A 388 12.84 -13.95 -3.51
C PHE A 388 11.33 -13.88 -3.70
N MET A 389 10.72 -12.89 -3.07
CA MET A 389 9.30 -12.64 -3.16
C MET A 389 9.05 -11.16 -3.49
N LYS A 390 8.13 -10.91 -4.42
CA LYS A 390 7.60 -9.58 -4.75
C LYS A 390 6.08 -9.60 -4.64
N PHE A 391 5.55 -8.91 -3.62
CA PHE A 391 4.13 -8.64 -3.49
C PHE A 391 3.79 -7.45 -4.37
N THR A 392 2.79 -7.58 -5.23
CA THR A 392 2.37 -6.54 -6.18
C THR A 392 0.89 -6.28 -6.04
N TRP A 393 0.52 -5.02 -5.95
CA TRP A 393 -0.85 -4.52 -5.87
C TRP A 393 -1.17 -3.61 -7.06
N ASN A 394 -2.30 -3.86 -7.72
CA ASN A 394 -2.90 -2.99 -8.73
C ASN A 394 -3.79 -1.95 -8.05
N GLN A 395 -3.42 -0.68 -8.09
CA GLN A 395 -4.18 0.41 -7.48
C GLN A 395 -5.37 0.88 -8.33
N SER A 396 -5.42 0.47 -9.61
CA SER A 396 -6.46 0.94 -10.53
C SER A 396 -7.73 0.09 -10.44
N ASP A 397 -8.82 0.67 -10.92
CA ASP A 397 -10.12 0.03 -11.14
C ASP A 397 -10.20 -0.76 -12.45
N GLN A 398 -9.05 -0.92 -13.14
CA GLN A 398 -8.93 -1.62 -14.41
C GLN A 398 -8.08 -2.89 -14.28
N TRP A 399 -8.36 -3.87 -15.13
CA TRP A 399 -7.47 -5.01 -15.31
C TRP A 399 -6.11 -4.55 -15.84
N GLN A 400 -5.05 -5.03 -15.23
CA GLN A 400 -3.67 -4.72 -15.61
C GLN A 400 -2.91 -5.98 -16.00
N GLN A 401 -2.33 -5.99 -17.20
CA GLN A 401 -1.34 -7.00 -17.54
C GLN A 401 0.00 -6.64 -16.93
N VAL A 402 0.47 -7.45 -16.00
CA VAL A 402 1.76 -7.25 -15.33
C VAL A 402 2.77 -8.25 -15.87
N ALA A 403 3.93 -7.74 -16.28
CA ALA A 403 5.02 -8.54 -16.80
C ALA A 403 6.31 -8.28 -15.99
N PHE A 404 6.99 -9.35 -15.59
CA PHE A 404 8.22 -9.27 -14.80
C PHE A 404 9.41 -9.84 -15.55
N THR A 405 10.53 -9.13 -15.51
CA THR A 405 11.86 -9.71 -15.76
C THR A 405 12.42 -10.20 -14.42
N ILE A 406 13.03 -11.37 -14.43
CA ILE A 406 13.57 -12.02 -13.24
C ILE A 406 15.01 -12.43 -13.49
N SER A 407 15.86 -12.28 -12.47
CA SER A 407 17.26 -12.73 -12.51
C SER A 407 17.36 -14.21 -12.88
N ASN A 408 18.31 -14.54 -13.73
CA ASN A 408 18.61 -15.93 -14.14
C ASN A 408 19.13 -16.82 -12.98
N SER A 409 19.33 -16.23 -11.79
CA SER A 409 19.72 -16.99 -10.60
C SER A 409 18.62 -17.91 -10.05
N PHE A 410 17.36 -17.72 -10.49
CA PHE A 410 16.20 -18.52 -10.07
C PHE A 410 15.76 -19.46 -11.19
N SER A 411 15.57 -20.74 -10.82
CA SER A 411 15.15 -21.79 -11.75
C SER A 411 13.65 -22.02 -11.78
N ASN A 412 12.95 -21.61 -10.73
CA ASN A 412 11.52 -21.83 -10.55
C ASN A 412 10.83 -20.53 -10.16
N VAL A 413 9.72 -20.23 -10.83
CA VAL A 413 8.91 -19.03 -10.57
C VAL A 413 7.46 -19.44 -10.42
N TYR A 414 6.81 -18.84 -9.42
CA TYR A 414 5.43 -19.15 -9.03
C TYR A 414 4.64 -17.88 -8.83
N TRP A 415 3.33 -18.00 -9.06
CA TRP A 415 2.34 -17.05 -8.62
C TRP A 415 1.67 -17.58 -7.35
N LEU A 416 1.66 -16.77 -6.30
CA LEU A 416 0.93 -17.06 -5.07
C LEU A 416 -0.25 -16.08 -4.99
N ASP A 417 -1.46 -16.62 -4.97
CA ASP A 417 -2.68 -15.86 -4.78
C ASP A 417 -3.13 -15.94 -3.31
N ALA A 418 -2.93 -14.87 -2.57
CA ALA A 418 -3.33 -14.80 -1.18
C ALA A 418 -4.86 -14.78 -1.00
N SER A 419 -5.63 -14.34 -2.01
CA SER A 419 -7.10 -14.30 -1.96
C SER A 419 -7.70 -15.71 -1.93
N GLU A 420 -7.19 -16.58 -2.79
CA GLU A 420 -7.69 -17.95 -2.92
C GLU A 420 -6.80 -19.00 -2.22
N GLY A 421 -5.60 -18.60 -1.76
CA GLY A 421 -4.66 -19.52 -1.12
C GLY A 421 -4.07 -20.53 -2.10
N VAL A 422 -3.86 -20.14 -3.35
CA VAL A 422 -3.42 -21.01 -4.44
C VAL A 422 -2.00 -20.67 -4.85
N ILE A 423 -1.20 -21.70 -5.13
CA ILE A 423 0.14 -21.58 -5.72
C ILE A 423 0.08 -22.18 -7.13
N SER A 424 0.46 -21.41 -8.13
CA SER A 424 0.55 -21.88 -9.52
C SER A 424 1.92 -21.61 -10.11
N ARG A 425 2.34 -22.43 -11.09
CA ARG A 425 3.61 -22.21 -11.78
C ARG A 425 3.49 -21.05 -12.74
N ALA A 426 4.44 -20.11 -12.69
CA ALA A 426 4.49 -19.02 -13.64
C ALA A 426 5.06 -19.49 -14.98
N SER A 427 4.36 -19.15 -16.06
CA SER A 427 4.83 -19.42 -17.43
C SER A 427 5.67 -18.24 -17.95
N LYS A 428 6.77 -18.57 -18.63
CA LYS A 428 7.66 -17.60 -19.25
C LYS A 428 7.33 -17.46 -20.73
N THR A 429 7.12 -16.22 -21.19
CA THR A 429 6.90 -15.87 -22.60
C THR A 429 7.85 -14.73 -22.95
N ASP A 430 8.60 -14.84 -24.04
CA ASP A 430 9.57 -13.83 -24.49
C ASP A 430 10.49 -13.28 -23.37
N ASN A 431 11.00 -14.17 -22.53
CA ASN A 431 11.84 -13.87 -21.37
C ASN A 431 11.18 -13.07 -20.23
N VAL A 432 9.86 -12.92 -20.24
CA VAL A 432 9.09 -12.31 -19.16
C VAL A 432 8.06 -13.28 -18.58
N TYR A 433 7.72 -13.06 -17.31
CA TYR A 433 6.63 -13.78 -16.63
C TYR A 433 5.42 -12.85 -16.58
N VAL A 434 4.32 -13.29 -17.16
CA VAL A 434 3.13 -12.46 -17.36
C VAL A 434 1.96 -13.00 -16.55
N THR A 435 1.21 -12.09 -15.93
CA THR A 435 -0.08 -12.39 -15.29
C THR A 435 -1.04 -11.22 -15.46
N MET A 436 -2.33 -11.47 -15.21
CA MET A 436 -3.36 -10.44 -15.17
C MET A 436 -3.70 -10.13 -13.72
N LEU A 437 -3.68 -8.86 -13.34
CA LEU A 437 -4.20 -8.39 -12.06
C LEU A 437 -5.58 -7.77 -12.25
N PRO A 438 -6.59 -8.24 -11.51
CA PRO A 438 -7.89 -7.60 -11.54
C PRO A 438 -7.85 -6.20 -10.91
N PRO A 439 -8.92 -5.41 -11.07
CA PRO A 439 -9.09 -4.16 -10.35
C PRO A 439 -8.82 -4.34 -8.85
N TYR A 440 -7.95 -3.51 -8.28
CA TYR A 440 -7.52 -3.55 -6.87
C TYR A 440 -6.93 -4.88 -6.41
N GLY A 441 -6.57 -5.77 -7.35
CA GLY A 441 -6.06 -7.10 -7.04
C GLY A 441 -4.57 -7.13 -6.71
N THR A 442 -4.16 -8.23 -6.10
CA THR A 442 -2.77 -8.49 -5.72
C THR A 442 -2.29 -9.82 -6.26
N ILE A 443 -0.99 -9.93 -6.47
CA ILE A 443 -0.29 -11.18 -6.76
C ILE A 443 1.08 -11.17 -6.08
N ILE A 444 1.52 -12.34 -5.67
CA ILE A 444 2.85 -12.52 -5.15
C ILE A 444 3.65 -13.34 -6.17
N LEU A 445 4.71 -12.74 -6.70
CA LEU A 445 5.72 -13.46 -7.45
C LEU A 445 6.70 -14.08 -6.46
N TYR A 446 6.90 -15.39 -6.55
CA TYR A 446 7.89 -16.12 -5.76
C TYR A 446 8.90 -16.80 -6.68
N ALA A 447 10.17 -16.42 -6.55
CA ALA A 447 11.27 -16.95 -7.35
C ALA A 447 12.24 -17.75 -6.47
N SER A 448 12.55 -19.00 -6.86
CA SER A 448 13.33 -19.93 -6.06
C SER A 448 14.24 -20.79 -6.92
N LYS A 449 15.32 -21.29 -6.29
CA LYS A 449 16.14 -22.38 -6.85
C LYS A 449 15.51 -23.74 -6.64
N LYS A 450 14.65 -23.88 -5.62
CA LYS A 450 13.97 -25.14 -5.26
C LYS A 450 12.55 -25.17 -5.81
N GLN A 451 12.03 -26.35 -6.09
CA GLN A 451 10.64 -26.54 -6.45
C GLN A 451 9.75 -26.48 -5.18
N LEU A 452 8.58 -25.86 -5.33
CA LEU A 452 7.53 -25.89 -4.31
C LEU A 452 6.63 -27.11 -4.50
N SER A 453 6.11 -27.63 -3.39
CA SER A 453 5.03 -28.63 -3.35
C SER A 453 3.65 -27.95 -3.36
N GLY A 454 2.60 -28.72 -3.65
CA GLY A 454 1.22 -28.20 -3.61
C GLY A 454 0.87 -27.23 -4.75
N VAL A 455 1.65 -27.24 -5.82
CA VAL A 455 1.44 -26.37 -6.98
C VAL A 455 0.29 -26.91 -7.85
N VAL A 456 -0.69 -26.05 -8.15
CA VAL A 456 -1.78 -26.37 -9.07
C VAL A 456 -1.45 -25.96 -10.51
N SER A 457 -2.10 -26.62 -11.49
CA SER A 457 -1.78 -26.42 -12.90
C SER A 457 -2.42 -25.19 -13.54
N THR A 458 -3.38 -24.54 -12.88
CA THR A 458 -4.15 -23.43 -13.47
C THR A 458 -3.90 -22.12 -12.77
N ALA A 459 -3.58 -21.07 -13.54
CA ALA A 459 -3.61 -19.70 -13.05
C ALA A 459 -5.06 -19.31 -12.70
N ALA A 460 -5.26 -18.68 -11.55
CA ALA A 460 -6.57 -18.31 -11.03
C ALA A 460 -7.39 -17.37 -11.94
N TYR A 461 -6.73 -16.64 -12.84
CA TYR A 461 -7.36 -15.63 -13.70
C TYR A 461 -7.15 -15.95 -15.19
N CYS A 462 -7.90 -16.94 -15.70
CA CYS A 462 -7.82 -17.37 -17.12
C CYS A 462 -8.63 -16.49 -18.09
N SER A 463 -9.11 -15.31 -17.71
CA SER A 463 -9.96 -14.48 -18.60
C SER A 463 -9.21 -13.75 -19.71
N HIS A 464 -7.88 -13.88 -19.79
CA HIS A 464 -7.05 -13.10 -20.71
C HIS A 464 -7.40 -13.28 -22.21
N ASN A 465 -7.97 -14.44 -22.57
CA ASN A 465 -8.41 -14.74 -23.93
C ASN A 465 -9.93 -14.88 -24.06
N ALA A 466 -10.69 -14.47 -23.04
CA ALA A 466 -12.13 -14.55 -23.08
C ALA A 466 -12.68 -13.56 -24.12
N LYS A 467 -13.57 -14.05 -24.98
CA LYS A 467 -14.32 -13.20 -25.91
C LYS A 467 -15.73 -13.05 -25.36
N GLN A 468 -16.22 -11.81 -25.35
CA GLN A 468 -17.62 -11.56 -25.03
C GLN A 468 -18.50 -12.25 -26.07
N LEU A 469 -19.36 -13.16 -25.61
CA LEU A 469 -20.31 -13.87 -26.44
C LEU A 469 -21.68 -13.20 -26.41
N LEU A 470 -22.06 -12.68 -25.26
CA LEU A 470 -23.39 -12.11 -25.02
C LEU A 470 -23.28 -11.00 -23.98
N ALA A 471 -23.99 -9.89 -24.19
CA ALA A 471 -24.30 -8.92 -23.17
C ALA A 471 -25.73 -9.19 -22.67
N LEU A 472 -25.91 -9.14 -21.35
CA LEU A 472 -27.22 -9.32 -20.73
C LEU A 472 -27.78 -7.94 -20.42
N ASP A 473 -28.79 -7.51 -21.14
CA ASP A 473 -29.33 -6.16 -21.15
C ASP A 473 -30.75 -6.03 -20.60
N THR A 474 -31.40 -7.14 -20.24
CA THR A 474 -32.75 -7.10 -19.69
C THR A 474 -32.80 -7.74 -18.31
N TRP A 475 -33.21 -6.95 -17.32
CA TRP A 475 -33.17 -7.37 -15.93
C TRP A 475 -34.47 -7.04 -15.20
N ASN A 476 -34.95 -7.98 -14.39
CA ASN A 476 -35.88 -7.71 -13.31
C ASN A 476 -35.06 -7.48 -12.02
N ILE A 477 -35.24 -6.31 -11.41
CA ILE A 477 -34.50 -5.87 -10.21
C ILE A 477 -35.49 -5.76 -9.06
N LYS A 478 -35.19 -6.41 -7.93
CA LYS A 478 -36.01 -6.36 -6.73
C LYS A 478 -35.14 -6.06 -5.51
N ALA A 479 -35.54 -5.08 -4.67
CA ALA A 479 -34.91 -4.78 -3.39
C ALA A 479 -36.00 -4.41 -2.36
N GLY A 480 -36.12 -5.19 -1.29
CA GLY A 480 -37.20 -5.02 -0.33
C GLY A 480 -38.58 -5.08 -1.00
N ASN A 481 -39.35 -3.99 -0.87
CA ASN A 481 -40.69 -3.86 -1.47
C ASN A 481 -40.69 -3.16 -2.84
N VAL A 482 -39.51 -2.84 -3.37
CA VAL A 482 -39.36 -2.13 -4.65
C VAL A 482 -38.94 -3.08 -5.73
N SER A 483 -39.48 -2.92 -6.93
CA SER A 483 -39.08 -3.67 -8.12
C SER A 483 -39.07 -2.78 -9.37
N ALA A 484 -38.25 -3.15 -10.33
CA ALA A 484 -38.19 -2.53 -11.65
C ALA A 484 -37.78 -3.54 -12.71
N ASP A 485 -38.37 -3.42 -13.89
CA ASP A 485 -37.84 -4.02 -15.11
C ASP A 485 -36.98 -2.96 -15.80
N SER A 486 -35.79 -3.35 -16.23
CA SER A 486 -34.84 -2.42 -16.84
C SER A 486 -34.09 -3.07 -17.99
N SER A 487 -33.94 -2.32 -19.09
CA SER A 487 -33.08 -2.69 -20.22
C SER A 487 -31.59 -2.38 -19.95
N GLU A 488 -31.30 -1.62 -18.90
CA GLU A 488 -29.93 -1.28 -18.49
C GLU A 488 -29.80 -1.38 -16.97
N LEU A 489 -28.64 -1.82 -16.50
CA LEU A 489 -28.30 -1.73 -15.09
C LEU A 489 -27.97 -0.28 -14.72
N PHE A 490 -28.47 0.16 -13.59
CA PHE A 490 -28.32 1.55 -13.14
C PHE A 490 -27.76 1.63 -11.71
N ASP A 491 -27.15 2.76 -11.41
CA ASP A 491 -26.75 3.09 -10.05
C ASP A 491 -27.99 3.48 -9.23
N TRP A 492 -28.25 2.75 -8.15
CA TRP A 492 -29.39 2.97 -7.27
C TRP A 492 -29.47 4.38 -6.71
N ARG A 493 -28.32 5.04 -6.55
CA ARG A 493 -28.27 6.44 -6.07
C ARG A 493 -28.99 7.41 -7.00
N ASN A 494 -29.12 7.07 -8.26
CA ASN A 494 -29.75 7.89 -9.30
C ASN A 494 -31.22 7.54 -9.54
N ASP A 495 -31.79 6.58 -8.80
CA ASP A 495 -33.20 6.18 -8.94
C ASP A 495 -33.95 6.42 -7.62
N ASP A 496 -34.98 7.26 -7.65
CA ASP A 496 -35.74 7.66 -6.46
C ASP A 496 -36.39 6.49 -5.71
N ARG A 497 -36.65 5.37 -6.37
CA ARG A 497 -37.22 4.17 -5.77
C ARG A 497 -36.18 3.35 -4.99
N PHE A 498 -34.92 3.37 -5.44
CA PHE A 498 -33.85 2.53 -4.94
C PHE A 498 -32.82 3.24 -4.06
N LYS A 499 -32.69 4.56 -4.18
CA LYS A 499 -31.59 5.34 -3.52
C LYS A 499 -31.51 5.20 -2.00
N PHE A 500 -32.60 4.78 -1.34
CA PHE A 500 -32.62 4.58 0.12
C PHE A 500 -32.81 3.09 0.51
N GLN A 501 -32.67 2.15 -0.45
CA GLN A 501 -32.80 0.74 -0.15
C GLN A 501 -31.51 0.19 0.49
N SER A 502 -31.66 -0.43 1.68
CA SER A 502 -30.59 -1.18 2.36
C SER A 502 -30.75 -2.70 2.22
N ALA A 503 -31.85 -3.15 1.68
CA ALA A 503 -32.09 -4.56 1.41
C ALA A 503 -31.21 -5.08 0.27
N ALA A 504 -30.90 -6.38 0.30
CA ALA A 504 -30.19 -7.01 -0.80
C ALA A 504 -30.97 -6.87 -2.13
N GLY A 505 -30.27 -6.49 -3.19
CA GLY A 505 -30.82 -6.43 -4.54
C GLY A 505 -30.75 -7.79 -5.23
N ILE A 506 -31.89 -8.26 -5.73
CA ILE A 506 -31.99 -9.47 -6.53
C ILE A 506 -32.19 -9.05 -7.98
N TYR A 507 -31.24 -9.41 -8.82
CA TYR A 507 -31.24 -9.17 -10.27
C TYR A 507 -31.49 -10.47 -10.98
N SER A 508 -32.55 -10.56 -11.77
CA SER A 508 -32.93 -11.78 -12.51
C SER A 508 -33.02 -11.50 -13.98
N THR A 509 -32.48 -12.43 -14.78
CA THR A 509 -32.63 -12.42 -16.25
C THR A 509 -32.65 -13.81 -16.81
N THR A 510 -33.12 -13.96 -18.06
CA THR A 510 -33.05 -15.18 -18.86
C THR A 510 -32.28 -14.90 -20.13
N PHE A 511 -31.49 -15.86 -20.56
CA PHE A 511 -30.74 -15.78 -21.82
C PHE A 511 -30.64 -17.16 -22.47
N ALA A 512 -30.54 -17.16 -23.81
CA ALA A 512 -30.37 -18.39 -24.57
C ALA A 512 -28.98 -18.44 -25.21
N ILE A 513 -28.35 -19.62 -25.16
CA ILE A 513 -27.03 -19.84 -25.76
C ILE A 513 -26.89 -21.28 -26.25
N ASN A 514 -26.15 -21.48 -27.33
CA ASN A 514 -25.72 -22.81 -27.75
C ASN A 514 -24.40 -23.14 -27.03
N LYS A 515 -24.51 -24.03 -26.03
CA LYS A 515 -23.34 -24.44 -25.24
C LYS A 515 -22.45 -25.40 -26.04
N GLU A 516 -21.18 -25.06 -26.17
CA GLU A 516 -20.13 -25.93 -26.70
C GLU A 516 -19.39 -26.63 -25.57
N ASN A 517 -19.32 -27.95 -25.57
CA ASN A 517 -18.72 -28.73 -24.47
C ASN A 517 -17.19 -28.52 -24.32
N SER A 518 -16.51 -28.02 -25.37
CA SER A 518 -15.08 -27.75 -25.37
C SER A 518 -14.72 -26.37 -24.81
N ARG A 519 -15.71 -25.52 -24.49
CA ARG A 519 -15.49 -24.15 -24.02
C ARG A 519 -15.76 -23.99 -22.52
N GLN A 520 -15.02 -23.12 -21.88
CA GLN A 520 -15.36 -22.58 -20.58
C GLN A 520 -16.16 -21.28 -20.76
N TYR A 521 -17.13 -21.09 -19.88
CA TYR A 521 -18.00 -19.92 -19.87
C TYR A 521 -17.86 -19.17 -18.56
N LEU A 522 -17.55 -17.88 -18.68
CA LEU A 522 -17.39 -16.97 -17.56
C LEU A 522 -18.52 -15.94 -17.58
N LEU A 523 -19.10 -15.68 -16.44
CA LEU A 523 -19.99 -14.55 -16.19
C LEU A 523 -19.16 -13.44 -15.55
N ASP A 524 -19.04 -12.31 -16.22
CA ASP A 524 -18.42 -11.11 -15.69
C ASP A 524 -19.51 -10.09 -15.35
N LEU A 525 -19.63 -9.73 -14.08
CA LEU A 525 -20.61 -8.75 -13.60
C LEU A 525 -20.09 -7.31 -13.68
N GLY A 526 -18.83 -7.10 -14.11
CA GLY A 526 -18.21 -5.78 -14.16
C GLY A 526 -18.05 -5.17 -12.76
N GLN A 527 -18.62 -3.99 -12.56
CA GLN A 527 -18.57 -3.28 -11.28
C GLN A 527 -19.78 -3.66 -10.40
N VAL A 528 -19.52 -4.09 -9.18
CA VAL A 528 -20.53 -4.44 -8.19
C VAL A 528 -20.28 -3.70 -6.88
N TYR A 529 -21.34 -3.15 -6.29
CA TYR A 529 -21.31 -2.46 -5.00
C TYR A 529 -22.23 -3.17 -3.99
N PHE A 530 -21.80 -4.20 -3.16
CA PHE A 530 -20.38 -4.47 -2.91
C PHE A 530 -20.06 -5.96 -2.95
N THR A 531 -20.97 -6.86 -2.57
CA THR A 531 -20.78 -8.31 -2.68
C THR A 531 -21.82 -8.91 -3.61
N ALA A 532 -21.44 -9.93 -4.35
CA ALA A 532 -22.35 -10.60 -5.29
C ALA A 532 -22.38 -12.11 -5.08
N SER A 533 -23.58 -12.68 -5.04
CA SER A 533 -23.81 -14.12 -5.09
C SER A 533 -24.53 -14.47 -6.38
N VAL A 534 -24.11 -15.54 -7.05
CA VAL A 534 -24.64 -15.94 -8.35
C VAL A 534 -25.29 -17.31 -8.26
N LYS A 535 -26.50 -17.42 -8.83
CA LYS A 535 -27.16 -18.71 -9.13
C LYS A 535 -27.47 -18.76 -10.61
N LEU A 536 -27.22 -19.92 -11.22
CA LEU A 536 -27.61 -20.22 -12.60
C LEU A 536 -28.44 -21.49 -12.65
N ASN A 537 -29.63 -21.41 -13.24
CA ASN A 537 -30.59 -22.53 -13.32
C ASN A 537 -30.91 -23.15 -11.94
N GLY A 538 -30.94 -22.32 -10.89
CA GLY A 538 -31.17 -22.73 -9.50
C GLY A 538 -29.93 -23.29 -8.79
N ILE A 539 -28.82 -23.48 -9.48
CA ILE A 539 -27.54 -23.96 -8.92
C ILE A 539 -26.72 -22.79 -8.41
N ALA A 540 -26.30 -22.83 -7.13
CA ALA A 540 -25.39 -21.84 -6.57
C ALA A 540 -24.01 -21.97 -7.22
N ILE A 541 -23.52 -20.87 -7.82
CA ILE A 541 -22.21 -20.81 -8.47
C ILE A 541 -21.15 -20.36 -7.49
N GLY A 542 -21.42 -19.31 -6.72
CA GLY A 542 -20.47 -18.78 -5.76
C GLY A 542 -20.82 -17.37 -5.26
N LYS A 543 -19.94 -16.84 -4.40
CA LYS A 543 -20.01 -15.48 -3.86
C LYS A 543 -18.67 -14.79 -4.04
N ALA A 544 -18.66 -13.60 -4.63
CA ALA A 544 -17.53 -12.67 -4.63
C ALA A 544 -17.79 -11.54 -3.62
N ILE A 545 -16.80 -11.27 -2.76
CA ILE A 545 -16.88 -10.23 -1.73
C ILE A 545 -16.03 -9.01 -2.07
N TRP A 546 -15.28 -9.09 -3.16
CA TRP A 546 -14.45 -8.05 -3.78
C TRP A 546 -14.20 -8.36 -5.25
N SER A 547 -13.61 -7.42 -5.96
CA SER A 547 -13.18 -7.59 -7.35
C SER A 547 -12.09 -8.69 -7.49
N PRO A 548 -12.16 -9.50 -8.60
CA PRO A 548 -13.09 -9.41 -9.73
C PRO A 548 -14.40 -10.15 -9.45
N TYR A 549 -15.49 -9.63 -10.00
CA TYR A 549 -16.80 -10.29 -9.92
C TYR A 549 -17.02 -11.19 -11.13
N VAL A 550 -16.11 -12.14 -11.32
CA VAL A 550 -16.10 -13.10 -12.43
C VAL A 550 -16.36 -14.51 -11.91
N PHE A 551 -17.31 -15.20 -12.51
CA PHE A 551 -17.75 -16.51 -12.09
C PHE A 551 -17.66 -17.55 -13.22
N ASN A 552 -17.10 -18.72 -12.95
CA ASN A 552 -17.14 -19.84 -13.90
C ASN A 552 -18.51 -20.51 -13.82
N ILE A 553 -19.32 -20.32 -14.87
CA ILE A 553 -20.67 -20.83 -14.96
C ILE A 553 -20.78 -22.09 -15.81
N THR A 554 -19.67 -22.62 -16.32
CA THR A 554 -19.63 -23.73 -17.28
C THR A 554 -20.44 -24.96 -16.84
N GLY A 555 -20.29 -25.33 -15.55
CA GLY A 555 -20.94 -26.52 -14.99
C GLY A 555 -22.48 -26.43 -14.88
N ALA A 556 -23.00 -25.23 -14.63
CA ALA A 556 -24.44 -25.00 -14.44
C ALA A 556 -25.14 -24.52 -15.70
N MET A 557 -24.38 -24.13 -16.74
CA MET A 557 -24.93 -23.63 -18.00
C MET A 557 -25.49 -24.75 -18.86
N ARG A 558 -26.62 -24.50 -19.50
CA ARG A 558 -27.31 -25.42 -20.41
C ARG A 558 -27.33 -24.86 -21.83
N SER A 559 -27.47 -25.73 -22.83
CA SER A 559 -27.81 -25.30 -24.19
C SER A 559 -29.29 -24.89 -24.22
N GLY A 560 -29.61 -23.80 -24.90
CA GLY A 560 -30.94 -23.19 -24.88
C GLY A 560 -31.08 -22.17 -23.75
N GLU A 561 -32.27 -22.09 -23.16
CA GLU A 561 -32.60 -21.09 -22.14
C GLU A 561 -31.93 -21.36 -20.80
N ASN A 562 -31.39 -20.30 -20.21
CA ASN A 562 -30.78 -20.28 -18.89
C ASN A 562 -31.37 -19.15 -18.04
N LYS A 563 -31.63 -19.40 -16.75
CA LYS A 563 -32.12 -18.45 -15.79
C LYS A 563 -31.00 -18.05 -14.85
N LEU A 564 -30.61 -16.77 -14.86
CA LEU A 564 -29.58 -16.17 -14.00
C LEU A 564 -30.22 -15.35 -12.87
N GLU A 565 -29.72 -15.54 -11.67
CA GLU A 565 -30.03 -14.73 -10.50
C GLU A 565 -28.74 -14.25 -9.86
N VAL A 566 -28.63 -12.94 -9.66
CA VAL A 566 -27.51 -12.29 -8.97
C VAL A 566 -28.05 -11.54 -7.76
N THR A 567 -27.56 -11.88 -6.57
CA THR A 567 -27.89 -11.15 -5.33
C THR A 567 -26.74 -10.24 -4.96
N VAL A 568 -26.99 -8.93 -4.89
CA VAL A 568 -26.02 -7.91 -4.50
C VAL A 568 -26.39 -7.37 -3.12
N VAL A 569 -25.42 -7.34 -2.20
CA VAL A 569 -25.63 -6.81 -0.85
C VAL A 569 -24.96 -5.44 -0.73
N PRO A 570 -25.73 -4.35 -0.55
CA PRO A 570 -25.20 -3.00 -0.35
C PRO A 570 -24.70 -2.80 1.09
N THR A 571 -24.19 -1.61 1.41
CA THR A 571 -23.93 -1.19 2.80
C THR A 571 -25.22 -0.83 3.53
N ASN A 572 -25.18 -0.79 4.85
CA ASN A 572 -26.33 -0.37 5.70
C ASN A 572 -26.61 1.14 5.63
N ARG A 573 -25.74 1.93 5.03
CA ARG A 573 -25.87 3.38 4.92
C ARG A 573 -25.63 3.80 3.47
N ASN A 574 -26.63 4.47 2.92
CA ASN A 574 -26.54 5.09 1.59
C ASN A 574 -26.05 6.53 1.68
#